data_b3dcc63b91ff84b8d634768ed923cef5
#
_entry.id   b3dcc63b91ff84b8d634768ed923cef5
#
_cell.length_a   1.000
_cell.length_b   1.000
_cell.length_c   1.000
_cell.angle_alpha   90.00
_cell.angle_beta   90.00
_cell.angle_gamma   90.00
#
_symmetry.space_group_name_H-M   'P 1'
#
loop_
_entity.id
_entity.type
_entity.pdbx_description
1 polymer ?
#
loop_
_entity_poly.entity_id
_entity_poly.type
_entity_poly.pdbx_seq_one_letter_code
_entity_poly.pdbx_strand_id
1 'polypeptide(L)'
;MAWLAEMNSLMEKNPQAVYDSLNNHRQDMSQCGEKVEMRYRMLEAKVLNKLFKPMPSDSLFQEVVDYYDSKGAPNEKMEAHYLLGCIYCDMKEAPKAMQCYQDAVESVDTSLLLL
;
A
#
# COMPACT_ATOMS: atom_id res chain seq x y z
N MET A 1 -16.45 4.21 -0.24
CA MET A 1 -15.54 4.08 -1.39
C MET A 1 -14.99 5.41 -1.84
N ALA A 2 -15.86 6.42 -2.03
CA ALA A 2 -15.40 7.77 -2.34
C ALA A 2 -14.46 8.31 -1.25
N TRP A 3 -14.71 7.97 0.00
CA TRP A 3 -13.88 8.41 1.10
C TRP A 3 -12.44 7.90 1.01
N LEU A 4 -12.25 6.63 0.60
CA LEU A 4 -10.90 6.08 0.42
C LEU A 4 -10.15 6.79 -0.72
N ALA A 5 -10.85 7.14 -1.79
CA ALA A 5 -10.25 7.91 -2.89
C ALA A 5 -9.85 9.31 -2.42
N GLU A 6 -10.68 9.94 -1.58
CA GLU A 6 -10.37 11.24 -0.98
C GLU A 6 -9.13 11.16 -0.10
N MET A 7 -9.02 10.10 0.70
CA MET A 7 -7.84 9.89 1.56
C MET A 7 -6.58 9.72 0.72
N ASN A 8 -6.67 8.98 -0.39
CA ASN A 8 -5.54 8.80 -1.26
C ASN A 8 -5.09 10.13 -1.89
N SER A 9 -6.04 10.97 -2.30
CA SER A 9 -5.74 12.29 -2.85
C SER A 9 -5.15 13.23 -1.82
N LEU A 10 -5.59 13.13 -0.57
CA LEU A 10 -5.12 13.99 0.51
C LEU A 10 -3.74 13.56 1.04
N MET A 11 -3.31 12.35 0.72
CA MET A 11 -2.08 11.75 1.24
C MET A 11 -0.85 12.64 1.05
N GLU A 12 -0.72 13.26 -0.12
CA GLU A 12 0.43 14.11 -0.43
C GLU A 12 0.39 15.45 0.29
N LYS A 13 -0.82 15.98 0.51
CA LYS A 13 -0.99 17.31 1.08
C LYS A 13 -0.96 17.30 2.61
N ASN A 14 -1.55 16.29 3.22
CA ASN A 14 -1.67 16.23 4.68
C ASN A 14 -1.73 14.79 5.17
N PRO A 15 -0.57 14.09 5.18
CA PRO A 15 -0.55 12.69 5.60
C PRO A 15 -0.98 12.48 7.05
N GLN A 16 -0.74 13.45 7.94
CA GLN A 16 -1.17 13.31 9.33
C GLN A 16 -2.69 13.26 9.46
N ALA A 17 -3.40 14.09 8.69
CA ALA A 17 -4.86 14.07 8.69
C ALA A 17 -5.39 12.75 8.16
N VAL A 18 -4.75 12.18 7.14
CA VAL A 18 -5.10 10.87 6.60
C VAL A 18 -4.90 9.79 7.65
N TYR A 19 -3.77 9.81 8.34
CA TYR A 19 -3.47 8.85 9.41
C TYR A 19 -4.55 8.88 10.50
N ASP A 20 -4.91 10.07 10.95
CA ASP A 20 -5.92 10.24 12.00
C ASP A 20 -7.29 9.73 11.53
N SER A 21 -7.68 10.05 10.29
CA SER A 21 -8.95 9.62 9.72
C SER A 21 -9.01 8.10 9.55
N LEU A 22 -7.93 7.48 9.10
CA LEU A 22 -7.88 6.03 8.94
C LEU A 22 -8.03 5.33 10.30
N ASN A 23 -7.38 5.84 11.33
CA ASN A 23 -7.49 5.24 12.66
C ASN A 23 -8.91 5.35 13.21
N ASN A 24 -9.60 6.45 12.94
CA ASN A 24 -10.97 6.66 13.42
C ASN A 24 -11.98 5.75 12.72
N HIS A 25 -11.68 5.24 11.52
CA HIS A 25 -12.61 4.43 10.74
C HIS A 25 -12.18 2.97 10.61
N ARG A 26 -11.19 2.54 11.39
CA ARG A 26 -10.64 1.19 11.27
C ARG A 26 -11.69 0.09 11.38
N GLN A 27 -12.58 0.18 12.38
CA GLN A 27 -13.59 -0.85 12.58
C GLN A 27 -14.64 -0.85 11.46
N ASP A 28 -15.01 0.33 10.98
CA ASP A 28 -15.99 0.46 9.91
C ASP A 28 -15.47 -0.21 8.62
N MET A 29 -14.19 -0.02 8.32
CA MET A 29 -13.59 -0.57 7.09
C MET A 29 -13.47 -2.08 7.12
N SER A 30 -13.23 -2.68 8.28
CA SER A 30 -13.09 -4.14 8.39
C SER A 30 -14.41 -4.87 8.13
N GLN A 31 -15.54 -4.17 8.18
CA GLN A 31 -16.87 -4.74 7.96
C GLN A 31 -17.38 -4.53 6.54
N CYS A 32 -16.62 -3.86 5.68
CA CYS A 32 -17.07 -3.48 4.34
C CYS A 32 -16.67 -4.46 3.24
N GLY A 33 -16.09 -5.62 3.60
CA GLY A 33 -15.68 -6.63 2.63
C GLY A 33 -14.21 -6.56 2.27
N GLU A 34 -13.73 -7.60 1.59
CA GLU A 34 -12.31 -7.78 1.30
C GLU A 34 -11.71 -6.65 0.46
N LYS A 35 -12.41 -6.24 -0.58
CA LYS A 35 -11.90 -5.20 -1.48
C LYS A 35 -11.63 -3.89 -0.74
N VAL A 36 -12.55 -3.48 0.12
CA VAL A 36 -12.42 -2.26 0.91
C VAL A 36 -11.34 -2.42 1.96
N GLU A 37 -11.31 -3.57 2.63
CA GLU A 37 -10.30 -3.84 3.65
C GLU A 37 -8.89 -3.79 3.08
N MET A 38 -8.68 -4.40 1.93
CA MET A 38 -7.35 -4.42 1.32
C MET A 38 -6.91 -3.02 0.87
N ARG A 39 -7.83 -2.25 0.33
CA ARG A 39 -7.54 -0.86 -0.03
C ARG A 39 -7.21 -0.01 1.20
N TYR A 40 -7.96 -0.20 2.28
CA TYR A 40 -7.68 0.46 3.54
C TYR A 40 -6.29 0.11 4.06
N ARG A 41 -5.94 -1.18 4.05
CA ARG A 41 -4.64 -1.64 4.54
C ARG A 41 -3.49 -1.08 3.69
N MET A 42 -3.69 -0.96 2.39
CA MET A 42 -2.67 -0.37 1.53
C MET A 42 -2.49 1.13 1.83
N LEU A 43 -3.59 1.86 2.00
CA LEU A 43 -3.52 3.28 2.36
C LEU A 43 -2.88 3.48 3.72
N GLU A 44 -3.18 2.61 4.68
CA GLU A 44 -2.57 2.66 6.00
C GLU A 44 -1.06 2.49 5.92
N ALA A 45 -0.58 1.48 5.19
CA ALA A 45 0.85 1.27 5.01
C ALA A 45 1.50 2.47 4.34
N LYS A 46 0.84 3.04 3.35
CA LYS A 46 1.35 4.20 2.62
C LYS A 46 1.55 5.40 3.54
N VAL A 47 0.55 5.70 4.38
CA VAL A 47 0.66 6.85 5.29
C VAL A 47 1.66 6.60 6.40
N LEU A 48 1.76 5.38 6.90
CA LEU A 48 2.77 5.05 7.90
C LEU A 48 4.18 5.25 7.34
N ASN A 49 4.40 4.86 6.09
CA ASN A 49 5.67 5.06 5.43
C ASN A 49 6.00 6.56 5.27
N LYS A 50 5.02 7.36 4.86
CA LYS A 50 5.22 8.82 4.69
C LYS A 50 5.53 9.52 6.01
N LEU A 51 4.95 9.05 7.10
CA LEU A 51 5.13 9.67 8.42
C LEU A 51 6.30 9.05 9.20
N PHE A 52 7.04 8.13 8.60
CA PHE A 52 8.16 7.42 9.24
C PHE A 52 7.71 6.72 10.53
N LYS A 53 6.49 6.20 10.54
CA LYS A 53 5.96 5.41 11.65
C LYS A 53 6.20 3.93 11.38
N PRO A 54 6.17 3.08 12.44
CA PRO A 54 6.35 1.64 12.25
C PRO A 54 5.35 1.06 11.27
N MET A 55 5.85 0.28 10.30
CA MET A 55 5.05 -0.35 9.26
C MET A 55 4.41 -1.64 9.78
N PRO A 56 3.34 -2.14 9.13
CA PRO A 56 2.82 -3.46 9.48
C PRO A 56 3.86 -4.54 9.21
N SER A 57 3.66 -5.74 9.79
CA SER A 57 4.59 -6.84 9.57
C SER A 57 4.57 -7.29 8.11
N ASP A 58 5.69 -7.86 7.64
CA ASP A 58 5.78 -8.37 6.28
C ASP A 58 4.77 -9.46 6.01
N SER A 59 4.54 -10.38 6.96
CA SER A 59 3.57 -11.45 6.77
C SER A 59 2.14 -10.94 6.67
N LEU A 60 1.77 -9.92 7.44
CA LEU A 60 0.44 -9.32 7.31
C LEU A 60 0.28 -8.56 6.00
N PHE A 61 1.30 -7.81 5.60
CA PHE A 61 1.21 -7.04 4.37
C PHE A 61 1.30 -7.92 3.12
N GLN A 62 1.89 -9.12 3.25
CA GLN A 62 1.91 -10.08 2.15
C GLN A 62 0.50 -10.42 1.68
N GLU A 63 -0.48 -10.43 2.57
CA GLU A 63 -1.89 -10.66 2.20
C GLU A 63 -2.40 -9.57 1.24
N VAL A 64 -1.99 -8.33 1.46
CA VAL A 64 -2.35 -7.22 0.57
C VAL A 64 -1.70 -7.39 -0.80
N VAL A 65 -0.41 -7.75 -0.82
CA VAL A 65 0.32 -7.98 -2.06
C VAL A 65 -0.33 -9.12 -2.86
N ASP A 66 -0.64 -10.24 -2.20
CA ASP A 66 -1.26 -11.39 -2.86
C ASP A 66 -2.62 -11.02 -3.44
N TYR A 67 -3.41 -10.25 -2.70
CA TYR A 67 -4.71 -9.79 -3.19
C TYR A 67 -4.56 -8.98 -4.47
N TYR A 68 -3.65 -8.01 -4.49
CA TYR A 68 -3.50 -7.14 -5.65
C TYR A 68 -2.81 -7.85 -6.82
N ASP A 69 -1.94 -8.82 -6.57
CA ASP A 69 -1.37 -9.64 -7.63
C ASP A 69 -2.46 -10.40 -8.38
N SER A 70 -3.50 -10.83 -7.67
CA SER A 70 -4.60 -11.59 -8.25
C SER A 70 -5.69 -10.70 -8.85
N LYS A 71 -5.99 -9.56 -8.21
CA LYS A 71 -7.19 -8.77 -8.54
C LYS A 71 -6.93 -7.30 -8.81
N GLY A 72 -5.69 -6.83 -8.69
CA GLY A 72 -5.38 -5.43 -8.81
C GLY A 72 -5.03 -4.99 -10.23
N ALA A 73 -5.18 -3.68 -10.47
CA ALA A 73 -4.65 -3.04 -11.67
C ALA A 73 -3.12 -2.93 -11.57
N PRO A 74 -2.40 -2.73 -12.70
CA PRO A 74 -0.94 -2.64 -12.66
C PRO A 74 -0.39 -1.63 -11.65
N ASN A 75 -1.02 -0.46 -11.53
CA ASN A 75 -0.56 0.56 -10.58
C ASN A 75 -0.76 0.12 -9.13
N GLU A 76 -1.83 -0.63 -8.85
CA GLU A 76 -2.10 -1.15 -7.51
C GLU A 76 -1.09 -2.23 -7.13
N LYS A 77 -0.76 -3.11 -8.08
CA LYS A 77 0.28 -4.13 -7.88
C LYS A 77 1.63 -3.48 -7.59
N MET A 78 1.99 -2.50 -8.39
CA MET A 78 3.24 -1.76 -8.23
C MET A 78 3.34 -1.14 -6.84
N GLU A 79 2.27 -0.47 -6.41
CA GLU A 79 2.25 0.19 -5.12
C GLU A 79 2.36 -0.83 -3.97
N ALA A 80 1.65 -1.96 -4.06
CA ALA A 80 1.71 -3.00 -3.04
C ALA A 80 3.11 -3.60 -2.91
N HIS A 81 3.76 -3.93 -4.03
CA HIS A 81 5.13 -4.46 -4.00
C HIS A 81 6.13 -3.43 -3.50
N TYR A 82 5.97 -2.17 -3.90
CA TYR A 82 6.82 -1.10 -3.42
C TYR A 82 6.74 -0.95 -1.90
N LEU A 83 5.53 -0.97 -1.34
CA LEU A 83 5.34 -0.82 0.10
C LEU A 83 5.90 -2.02 0.88
N LEU A 84 5.77 -3.23 0.33
CA LEU A 84 6.41 -4.40 0.94
C LEU A 84 7.92 -4.24 0.94
N GLY A 85 8.48 -3.69 -0.13
CA GLY A 85 9.91 -3.36 -0.19
C GLY A 85 10.31 -2.39 0.91
N CYS A 86 9.49 -1.37 1.18
CA CYS A 86 9.75 -0.42 2.26
C CYS A 86 9.74 -1.12 3.62
N ILE A 87 8.85 -2.09 3.82
CA ILE A 87 8.81 -2.88 5.05
C ILE A 87 10.13 -3.64 5.22
N TYR A 88 10.61 -4.28 4.15
CA TYR A 88 11.88 -5.01 4.23
C TYR A 88 13.07 -4.09 4.43
N CYS A 89 13.04 -2.87 3.90
CA CYS A 89 14.07 -1.87 4.20
C CYS A 89 14.11 -1.55 5.69
N ASP A 90 12.94 -1.37 6.31
CA ASP A 90 12.87 -1.10 7.74
C ASP A 90 13.38 -2.29 8.56
N MET A 91 13.21 -3.51 8.05
CA MET A 91 13.71 -4.73 8.66
C MET A 91 15.19 -4.98 8.38
N LYS A 92 15.83 -4.13 7.57
CA LYS A 92 17.22 -4.27 7.14
C LYS A 92 17.46 -5.55 6.33
N GLU A 93 16.45 -5.95 5.57
CA GLU A 93 16.48 -7.11 4.67
C GLU A 93 16.66 -6.62 3.23
N ALA A 94 17.84 -6.07 2.93
CA ALA A 94 18.11 -5.42 1.65
C ALA A 94 17.85 -6.31 0.42
N PRO A 95 18.27 -7.58 0.39
CA PRO A 95 17.99 -8.43 -0.78
C PRO A 95 16.49 -8.62 -1.03
N LYS A 96 15.70 -8.79 0.03
CA LYS A 96 14.25 -8.91 -0.10
C LYS A 96 13.61 -7.61 -0.56
N ALA A 97 14.08 -6.47 -0.05
CA ALA A 97 13.61 -5.16 -0.47
C ALA A 97 13.89 -4.93 -1.96
N MET A 98 15.09 -5.27 -2.42
CA MET A 98 15.46 -5.14 -3.83
C MET A 98 14.55 -5.97 -4.72
N GLN A 99 14.25 -7.21 -4.32
CA GLN A 99 13.35 -8.06 -5.09
C GLN A 99 11.95 -7.45 -5.18
N CYS A 100 11.44 -6.90 -4.08
CA CYS A 100 10.13 -6.25 -4.07
C CYS A 100 10.10 -5.03 -4.98
N TYR A 101 11.15 -4.24 -4.99
CA TYR A 101 11.22 -3.07 -5.88
C TYR A 101 11.28 -3.48 -7.34
N GLN A 102 12.00 -4.56 -7.64
CA GLN A 102 12.03 -5.10 -8.99
C GLN A 102 10.66 -5.61 -9.41
N ASP A 103 9.97 -6.33 -8.52
CA ASP A 103 8.62 -6.81 -8.77
C ASP A 103 7.66 -5.63 -9.01
N ALA A 104 7.84 -4.53 -8.28
CA ALA A 104 7.04 -3.33 -8.45
C ALA A 104 7.24 -2.75 -9.86
N VAL A 105 8.48 -2.64 -10.32
CA VAL A 105 8.77 -2.14 -11.66
C VAL A 105 8.15 -3.04 -12.73
N GLU A 106 8.25 -4.35 -12.55
CA GLU A 106 7.68 -5.30 -13.49
C GLU A 106 6.15 -5.30 -13.52
N SER A 107 5.52 -4.81 -12.47
CA SER A 107 4.06 -4.73 -12.39
C SER A 107 3.48 -3.56 -13.20
N VAL A 108 4.30 -2.57 -13.54
CA VAL A 108 3.85 -1.41 -14.31
C VAL A 108 3.57 -1.83 -15.75
N ASP A 109 2.51 -1.25 -16.34
CA ASP A 109 2.18 -1.49 -17.73
C ASP A 109 3.31 -0.95 -18.63
N THR A 110 4.02 -1.86 -19.29
CA THR A 110 5.17 -1.50 -20.11
C THR A 110 4.81 -0.62 -21.31
N SER A 111 3.56 -0.67 -21.77
CA SER A 111 3.14 0.20 -22.86
C SER A 111 3.21 1.67 -22.49
N LEU A 112 3.07 2.00 -21.22
CA LEU A 112 3.20 3.37 -20.73
C LEU A 112 4.65 3.84 -20.68
N LEU A 113 5.60 2.92 -20.57
CA LEU A 113 7.03 3.25 -20.51
C LEU A 113 7.64 3.52 -21.87
N LEU A 114 6.96 3.08 -22.93
CA LEU A 114 7.44 3.27 -24.30
C LEU A 114 7.01 4.61 -24.89
N LEU A 115 6.17 5.33 -24.21
CA LEU A 115 5.72 6.65 -24.62
C LEU A 115 6.67 7.73 -24.13
#